data_220e78f08458a8e90120342f8832d931
#
_entry.id   220e78f08458a8e90120342f8832d931
#
_cell.length_a   1.000
_cell.length_b   1.000
_cell.length_c   1.000
_cell.angle_alpha   90.00
_cell.angle_beta   90.00
_cell.angle_gamma   90.00
#
_symmetry.space_group_name_H-M   'P 1'
#
loop_
_entity.id
_entity.type
_entity.pdbx_description
1 polymer ?
#
loop_
_entity_poly.entity_id
_entity_poly.type
_entity_poly.pdbx_seq_one_letter_code
_entity_poly.pdbx_strand_id
1 'polypeptide(L)'
;MLRGCAQELAENTSEIAGFSVLLTDEGGTVIGSSDPSRLGTLHSPSLGVMQTRRTEVTTVEQAKGLLEGVRPGITLPISLAGRVVGSIAIAGPPEEVSRYGRLVQKQAELLLRENALLRSSLLREQSLQELMLEIGAFDPTREDESLLVIRGRELGYDMKPARTVVAVETLRPETLPPERRREVQALSRRAFPHPQDIVSRLGDDKTVILAFLGLAAREEN
;
A
#
# COMPACT_ATOMS: atom_id res chain seq x y z
N MET A 1 -1.46 5.10 6.95
CA MET A 1 -0.58 4.03 6.49
C MET A 1 0.50 3.71 7.54
N LEU A 2 1.36 4.64 7.92
CA LEU A 2 2.40 4.43 8.94
C LEU A 2 1.81 4.00 10.30
N ARG A 3 0.70 4.59 10.75
CA ARG A 3 0.02 4.22 12.01
C ARG A 3 -0.33 2.73 12.13
N GLY A 4 -0.61 2.04 11.03
CA GLY A 4 -1.01 0.61 11.06
C GLY A 4 0.13 -0.36 11.35
N CYS A 5 1.39 0.04 11.17
CA CYS A 5 2.56 -0.81 11.43
C CYS A 5 3.57 -0.17 12.41
N ALA A 6 3.29 1.05 12.89
CA ALA A 6 4.25 1.81 13.69
C ALA A 6 4.56 1.14 15.02
N GLN A 7 3.56 0.59 15.70
CA GLN A 7 3.75 -0.06 17.00
C GLN A 7 4.58 -1.33 16.87
N GLU A 8 4.21 -2.19 15.94
CA GLU A 8 4.95 -3.43 15.65
C GLU A 8 6.41 -3.17 15.25
N LEU A 9 6.62 -2.15 14.40
CA LEU A 9 7.98 -1.72 14.03
C LEU A 9 8.79 -1.23 15.24
N ALA A 10 8.18 -0.44 16.13
CA ALA A 10 8.86 0.06 17.32
C ALA A 10 9.27 -1.07 18.25
N GLU A 11 8.36 -2.00 18.54
CA GLU A 11 8.58 -3.14 19.43
C GLU A 11 9.64 -4.09 18.87
N ASN A 12 9.46 -4.57 17.64
CA ASN A 12 10.40 -5.49 16.98
C ASN A 12 11.80 -4.88 16.85
N THR A 13 11.87 -3.59 16.50
CA THR A 13 13.17 -2.91 16.38
C THR A 13 13.83 -2.79 17.75
N SER A 14 13.10 -2.42 18.79
CA SER A 14 13.61 -2.28 20.15
C SER A 14 14.12 -3.62 20.68
N GLU A 15 13.39 -4.71 20.43
CA GLU A 15 13.79 -6.05 20.83
C GLU A 15 15.11 -6.50 20.17
N ILE A 16 15.26 -6.25 18.88
CA ILE A 16 16.46 -6.66 18.13
C ILE A 16 17.66 -5.76 18.42
N ALA A 17 17.45 -4.43 18.48
CA ALA A 17 18.52 -3.47 18.64
C ALA A 17 18.94 -3.23 20.10
N GLY A 18 18.10 -3.58 21.07
CA GLY A 18 18.33 -3.33 22.49
C GLY A 18 18.19 -1.87 22.91
N PHE A 19 17.61 -1.01 22.06
CA PHE A 19 17.43 0.42 22.27
C PHE A 19 15.96 0.80 22.27
N SER A 20 15.60 1.87 23.01
CA SER A 20 14.24 2.41 22.93
C SER A 20 13.99 3.04 21.56
N VAL A 21 12.88 2.67 20.93
CA VAL A 21 12.49 3.13 19.60
C VAL A 21 11.11 3.76 19.66
N LEU A 22 10.94 4.85 18.94
CA LEU A 22 9.62 5.43 18.69
C LEU A 22 9.47 5.86 17.21
N LEU A 23 8.24 5.86 16.74
CA LEU A 23 7.84 6.37 15.44
C LEU A 23 6.82 7.48 15.61
N THR A 24 6.93 8.52 14.77
CA THR A 24 5.98 9.63 14.76
C THR A 24 5.27 9.77 13.42
N ASP A 25 4.13 10.41 13.42
CA ASP A 25 3.46 10.88 12.22
C ASP A 25 4.10 12.19 11.69
N GLU A 26 3.51 12.75 10.63
CA GLU A 26 3.94 14.01 9.99
C GLU A 26 3.89 15.22 10.96
N GLY A 27 3.03 15.18 11.98
CA GLY A 27 2.91 16.20 13.02
C GLY A 27 3.87 16.02 14.20
N GLY A 28 4.74 15.01 14.17
CA GLY A 28 5.66 14.70 15.28
C GLY A 28 4.99 14.00 16.47
N THR A 29 3.73 13.57 16.34
CA THR A 29 3.01 12.79 17.37
C THR A 29 3.48 11.36 17.34
N VAL A 30 3.83 10.80 18.50
CA VAL A 30 4.27 9.40 18.63
C VAL A 30 3.10 8.45 18.36
N ILE A 31 3.23 7.61 17.34
CA ILE A 31 2.24 6.65 16.86
C ILE A 31 2.65 5.19 17.07
N GLY A 32 3.88 4.95 17.50
CA GLY A 32 4.41 3.66 17.89
C GLY A 32 5.62 3.85 18.80
N SER A 33 5.73 3.07 19.85
CA SER A 33 6.84 3.19 20.80
C SER A 33 7.06 1.89 21.58
N SER A 34 8.34 1.55 21.81
CA SER A 34 8.73 0.51 22.77
C SER A 34 8.45 0.89 24.22
N ASP A 35 8.18 2.17 24.49
CA ASP A 35 7.74 2.71 25.77
C ASP A 35 6.29 3.21 25.61
N PRO A 36 5.27 2.44 26.08
CA PRO A 36 3.86 2.79 25.88
C PRO A 36 3.46 4.16 26.43
N SER A 37 4.18 4.67 27.44
CA SER A 37 3.91 5.98 28.06
C SER A 37 4.14 7.15 27.08
N ARG A 38 4.86 6.91 26.01
CA ARG A 38 5.18 7.90 24.98
C ARG A 38 4.10 8.02 23.90
N LEU A 39 3.20 7.06 23.77
CA LEU A 39 2.16 7.08 22.74
C LEU A 39 1.27 8.34 22.85
N GLY A 40 1.04 9.00 21.74
CA GLY A 40 0.27 10.22 21.66
C GLY A 40 1.00 11.50 22.11
N THR A 41 2.23 11.41 22.64
CA THR A 41 3.02 12.58 23.03
C THR A 41 3.72 13.20 21.83
N LEU A 42 4.12 14.46 21.93
CA LEU A 42 4.89 15.16 20.92
C LEU A 42 6.39 14.83 21.08
N HIS A 43 7.07 14.55 19.97
CA HIS A 43 8.52 14.37 19.93
C HIS A 43 9.18 15.52 19.17
N SER A 44 9.76 16.48 19.88
CA SER A 44 10.34 17.72 19.32
C SER A 44 11.38 17.50 18.21
N PRO A 45 12.36 16.58 18.33
CA PRO A 45 13.34 16.34 17.27
C PRO A 45 12.70 15.88 15.96
N SER A 46 11.54 15.20 16.02
CA SER A 46 10.81 14.80 14.82
C SER A 46 10.31 15.99 14.00
N LEU A 47 9.94 17.09 14.64
CA LEU A 47 9.52 18.31 13.93
C LEU A 47 10.67 18.90 13.09
N GLY A 48 11.88 18.94 13.62
CA GLY A 48 13.08 19.36 12.90
C GLY A 48 13.34 18.46 11.68
N VAL A 49 13.25 17.15 11.87
CA VAL A 49 13.41 16.16 10.80
C VAL A 49 12.34 16.30 9.71
N MET A 50 11.08 16.60 10.07
CA MET A 50 10.00 16.86 9.10
C MET A 50 10.32 18.09 8.23
N GLN A 51 10.82 19.17 8.84
CA GLN A 51 11.11 20.41 8.14
C GLN A 51 12.38 20.28 7.26
N THR A 52 13.46 19.74 7.83
CA THR A 52 14.76 19.66 7.15
C THR A 52 14.89 18.48 6.20
N ARG A 53 14.07 17.43 6.39
CA ARG A 53 14.15 16.13 5.70
C ARG A 53 15.53 15.45 5.89
N ARG A 54 16.22 15.78 6.96
CA ARG A 54 17.54 15.26 7.29
C ARG A 54 17.52 14.57 8.64
N THR A 55 18.43 13.63 8.79
CA THR A 55 18.69 12.98 10.06
C THR A 55 19.13 14.03 11.08
N GLU A 56 18.60 13.95 12.29
CA GLU A 56 18.97 14.79 13.42
C GLU A 56 19.59 13.91 14.51
N VAL A 57 20.69 14.37 15.07
CA VAL A 57 21.37 13.74 16.21
C VAL A 57 21.10 14.60 17.43
N THR A 58 20.55 14.02 18.47
CA THR A 58 20.33 14.69 19.75
C THR A 58 21.43 14.26 20.74
N THR A 59 22.29 15.20 21.12
CA THR A 59 23.32 14.93 22.13
C THR A 59 22.78 14.95 23.55
N VAL A 60 23.59 14.52 24.52
CA VAL A 60 23.22 14.55 25.94
C VAL A 60 22.94 15.98 26.43
N GLU A 61 23.73 16.95 25.96
CA GLU A 61 23.57 18.36 26.32
C GLU A 61 22.26 18.93 25.74
N GLN A 62 21.98 18.63 24.49
CA GLN A 62 20.76 19.06 23.81
C GLN A 62 19.52 18.43 24.46
N ALA A 63 19.57 17.15 24.82
CA ALA A 63 18.47 16.48 25.48
C ALA A 63 18.07 17.12 26.82
N LYS A 64 19.02 17.67 27.57
CA LYS A 64 18.75 18.38 28.83
C LYS A 64 18.00 19.70 28.63
N GLY A 65 18.13 20.33 27.47
CA GLY A 65 17.49 21.61 27.12
C GLY A 65 16.19 21.48 26.33
N LEU A 66 15.82 20.26 25.91
CA LEU A 66 14.61 19.98 25.12
C LEU A 66 13.43 19.64 26.07
N LEU A 67 12.23 19.53 25.46
CA LEU A 67 11.01 19.14 26.17
C LEU A 67 11.21 17.83 26.94
N GLU A 68 10.47 17.67 28.07
CA GLU A 68 10.52 16.48 28.91
C GLU A 68 10.40 15.19 28.09
N GLY A 69 11.25 14.20 28.40
CA GLY A 69 11.24 12.88 27.78
C GLY A 69 12.06 12.76 26.49
N VAL A 70 12.74 13.80 26.02
CA VAL A 70 13.72 13.67 24.94
C VAL A 70 14.99 13.04 25.47
N ARG A 71 15.43 11.95 24.83
CA ARG A 71 16.65 11.22 25.18
C ARG A 71 17.70 11.45 24.08
N PRO A 72 19.00 11.35 24.43
CA PRO A 72 20.07 11.36 23.42
C PRO A 72 19.83 10.22 22.42
N GLY A 73 20.13 10.46 21.15
CA GLY A 73 19.91 9.49 20.12
C GLY A 73 19.92 10.07 18.70
N ILE A 74 19.26 9.36 17.81
CA ILE A 74 19.14 9.73 16.39
C ILE A 74 17.67 9.72 15.96
N THR A 75 17.29 10.73 15.21
CA THR A 75 15.96 10.82 14.57
C THR A 75 16.12 10.87 13.07
N LEU A 76 15.46 9.97 12.34
CA LEU A 76 15.56 9.84 10.89
C LEU A 76 14.19 10.03 10.24
N PRO A 77 14.10 10.70 9.06
CA PRO A 77 12.86 10.79 8.32
C PRO A 77 12.47 9.43 7.73
N ILE A 78 11.18 9.14 7.71
CA ILE A 78 10.61 8.00 6.97
C ILE A 78 9.92 8.57 5.73
N SER A 79 10.33 8.11 4.54
CA SER A 79 9.82 8.61 3.27
C SER A 79 9.04 7.56 2.49
N LEU A 80 7.96 7.98 1.87
CA LEU A 80 7.17 7.20 0.92
C LEU A 80 6.93 8.03 -0.34
N ALA A 81 7.31 7.50 -1.50
CA ALA A 81 7.18 8.17 -2.79
C ALA A 81 7.75 9.61 -2.81
N GLY A 82 8.92 9.83 -2.17
CA GLY A 82 9.60 11.14 -2.11
C GLY A 82 9.03 12.13 -1.09
N ARG A 83 7.98 11.79 -0.35
CA ARG A 83 7.43 12.60 0.74
C ARG A 83 7.81 12.00 2.09
N VAL A 84 8.19 12.85 3.04
CA VAL A 84 8.39 12.43 4.43
C VAL A 84 7.01 12.26 5.06
N VAL A 85 6.73 11.05 5.56
CA VAL A 85 5.43 10.65 6.13
C VAL A 85 5.47 10.41 7.64
N GLY A 86 6.63 10.64 8.24
CA GLY A 86 6.88 10.47 9.66
C GLY A 86 8.36 10.37 9.95
N SER A 87 8.72 10.01 11.17
CA SER A 87 10.10 9.77 11.57
C SER A 87 10.22 8.54 12.46
N ILE A 88 11.44 8.04 12.57
CA ILE A 88 11.84 7.06 13.57
C ILE A 88 12.94 7.66 14.44
N ALA A 89 12.82 7.53 15.75
CA ALA A 89 13.85 7.92 16.69
C ALA A 89 14.31 6.70 17.50
N ILE A 90 15.63 6.62 17.67
CA ILE A 90 16.28 5.56 18.45
C ILE A 90 17.11 6.24 19.53
N ALA A 91 16.80 5.95 20.79
CA ALA A 91 17.51 6.50 21.95
C ALA A 91 18.72 5.65 22.27
N GLY A 92 19.86 6.28 22.46
CA GLY A 92 21.12 5.63 22.80
C GLY A 92 22.32 6.49 22.40
N PRO A 93 23.56 6.01 22.65
CA PRO A 93 24.75 6.71 22.17
C PRO A 93 24.72 6.89 20.67
N PRO A 94 24.82 8.13 20.14
CA PRO A 94 24.65 8.39 18.69
C PRO A 94 25.56 7.55 17.79
N GLU A 95 26.77 7.25 18.25
CA GLU A 95 27.74 6.43 17.50
C GLU A 95 27.27 4.98 17.33
N GLU A 96 26.59 4.42 18.34
CA GLU A 96 26.06 3.07 18.31
C GLU A 96 24.76 3.01 17.50
N VAL A 97 23.82 3.92 17.77
CA VAL A 97 22.47 3.85 17.19
C VAL A 97 22.42 4.31 15.71
N SER A 98 23.42 5.08 15.23
CA SER A 98 23.47 5.54 13.84
C SER A 98 23.55 4.40 12.81
N ARG A 99 24.17 3.28 13.19
CA ARG A 99 24.28 2.09 12.33
C ARG A 99 22.93 1.41 12.16
N TYR A 100 22.19 1.27 13.26
CA TYR A 100 20.87 0.65 13.28
C TYR A 100 19.80 1.57 12.68
N GLY A 101 19.89 2.88 12.96
CA GLY A 101 18.89 3.85 12.52
C GLY A 101 18.64 3.83 11.00
N ARG A 102 19.69 3.79 10.21
CA ARG A 102 19.57 3.73 8.74
C ARG A 102 18.98 2.39 8.26
N LEU A 103 19.33 1.29 8.89
CA LEU A 103 18.78 -0.03 8.54
C LEU A 103 17.28 -0.05 8.81
N VAL A 104 16.88 0.38 10.00
CA VAL A 104 15.47 0.40 10.42
C VAL A 104 14.65 1.40 9.60
N GLN A 105 15.22 2.58 9.29
CA GLN A 105 14.60 3.53 8.37
C GLN A 105 14.26 2.85 7.03
N LYS A 106 15.22 2.13 6.45
CA LYS A 106 15.02 1.44 5.17
C LYS A 106 14.02 0.32 5.26
N GLN A 107 14.01 -0.43 6.36
CA GLN A 107 13.01 -1.47 6.60
C GLN A 107 11.60 -0.87 6.72
N ALA A 108 11.44 0.23 7.48
CA ALA A 108 10.17 0.93 7.60
C ALA A 108 9.67 1.45 6.24
N GLU A 109 10.55 2.08 5.45
CA GLU A 109 10.23 2.58 4.11
C GLU A 109 9.80 1.43 3.16
N LEU A 110 10.47 0.28 3.24
CA LEU A 110 10.13 -0.91 2.44
C LEU A 110 8.74 -1.45 2.81
N LEU A 111 8.46 -1.66 4.10
CA LEU A 111 7.16 -2.12 4.58
C LEU A 111 6.03 -1.17 4.20
N LEU A 112 6.26 0.14 4.30
CA LEU A 112 5.28 1.14 3.85
C LEU A 112 5.01 1.05 2.35
N ARG A 113 6.05 0.83 1.54
CA ARG A 113 5.92 0.68 0.09
C ARG A 113 5.13 -0.59 -0.26
N GLU A 114 5.44 -1.72 0.37
CA GLU A 114 4.71 -2.96 0.17
C GLU A 114 3.22 -2.82 0.53
N ASN A 115 2.92 -2.24 1.70
CA ASN A 115 1.55 -1.97 2.13
C ASN A 115 0.81 -1.03 1.17
N ALA A 116 1.50 -0.01 0.62
CA ALA A 116 0.92 0.89 -0.38
C ALA A 116 0.56 0.17 -1.68
N LEU A 117 1.44 -0.70 -2.16
CA LEU A 117 1.23 -1.49 -3.37
C LEU A 117 0.07 -2.49 -3.19
N LEU A 118 0.03 -3.20 -2.06
CA LEU A 118 -1.06 -4.12 -1.75
C LEU A 118 -2.40 -3.41 -1.70
N ARG A 119 -2.47 -2.25 -1.03
CA ARG A 119 -3.70 -1.45 -0.95
C ARG A 119 -4.14 -0.95 -2.33
N SER A 120 -3.21 -0.45 -3.13
CA SER A 120 -3.50 -0.01 -4.50
C SER A 120 -4.04 -1.15 -5.37
N SER A 121 -3.45 -2.34 -5.25
CA SER A 121 -3.91 -3.55 -5.95
C SER A 121 -5.32 -3.96 -5.54
N LEU A 122 -5.63 -3.93 -4.24
CA LEU A 122 -6.97 -4.25 -3.72
C LEU A 122 -8.03 -3.24 -4.22
N LEU A 123 -7.72 -1.95 -4.15
CA LEU A 123 -8.64 -0.90 -4.65
C LEU A 123 -8.89 -1.05 -6.15
N ARG A 124 -7.84 -1.33 -6.93
CA ARG A 124 -7.99 -1.59 -8.36
C ARG A 124 -8.88 -2.81 -8.64
N GLU A 125 -8.71 -3.89 -7.87
CA GLU A 125 -9.52 -5.08 -8.02
C GLU A 125 -11.00 -4.82 -7.68
N GLN A 126 -11.27 -4.07 -6.61
CA GLN A 126 -12.62 -3.63 -6.26
C GLN A 126 -13.26 -2.79 -7.37
N SER A 127 -12.54 -1.80 -7.90
CA SER A 127 -13.03 -0.97 -9.00
C SER A 127 -13.30 -1.77 -10.28
N LEU A 128 -12.50 -2.80 -10.56
CA LEU A 128 -12.77 -3.71 -11.67
C LEU A 128 -14.01 -4.57 -11.44
N GLN A 129 -14.23 -5.05 -10.22
CA GLN A 129 -15.44 -5.79 -9.86
C GLN A 129 -16.69 -4.92 -10.02
N GLU A 130 -16.65 -3.68 -9.53
CA GLU A 130 -17.75 -2.72 -9.69
C GLU A 130 -18.04 -2.46 -11.17
N LEU A 131 -17.03 -2.19 -12.00
CA LEU A 131 -17.19 -2.01 -13.43
C LEU A 131 -17.84 -3.23 -14.10
N MET A 132 -17.42 -4.46 -13.72
CA MET A 132 -18.00 -5.70 -14.27
C MET A 132 -19.45 -5.88 -13.90
N LEU A 133 -19.83 -5.53 -12.66
CA LEU A 133 -21.22 -5.56 -12.23
C LEU A 133 -22.08 -4.54 -12.98
N GLU A 134 -21.57 -3.34 -13.19
CA GLU A 134 -22.24 -2.30 -13.99
C GLU A 134 -22.43 -2.73 -15.44
N ILE A 135 -21.40 -3.31 -16.08
CA ILE A 135 -21.53 -3.86 -17.43
C ILE A 135 -22.61 -4.95 -17.50
N GLY A 136 -22.65 -5.83 -16.49
CA GLY A 136 -23.63 -6.91 -16.42
C GLY A 136 -25.06 -6.43 -16.18
N ALA A 137 -25.25 -5.27 -15.54
CA ALA A 137 -26.54 -4.67 -15.26
C ALA A 137 -26.99 -3.64 -16.30
N PHE A 138 -26.10 -3.27 -17.23
CA PHE A 138 -26.33 -2.21 -18.20
C PHE A 138 -27.48 -2.52 -19.16
N ASP A 139 -28.45 -1.61 -19.24
CA ASP A 139 -29.57 -1.66 -20.19
C ASP A 139 -29.37 -0.59 -21.29
N PRO A 140 -28.95 -0.99 -22.49
CA PRO A 140 -28.67 -0.04 -23.58
C PRO A 140 -29.93 0.71 -24.08
N THR A 141 -31.11 0.30 -23.65
CA THR A 141 -32.35 1.01 -23.99
C THR A 141 -32.69 2.17 -23.04
N ARG A 142 -32.05 2.21 -21.87
CA ARG A 142 -32.34 3.16 -20.79
C ARG A 142 -31.15 3.98 -20.33
N GLU A 143 -29.94 3.50 -20.63
CA GLU A 143 -28.71 4.04 -20.05
C GLU A 143 -27.74 4.48 -21.14
N ASP A 144 -26.94 5.50 -20.84
CA ASP A 144 -25.86 5.97 -21.72
C ASP A 144 -24.55 5.21 -21.38
N GLU A 145 -23.96 4.59 -22.39
CA GLU A 145 -22.70 3.86 -22.28
C GLU A 145 -21.49 4.74 -21.88
N SER A 146 -21.63 6.06 -21.97
CA SER A 146 -20.52 7.01 -21.73
C SER A 146 -19.87 6.84 -20.36
N LEU A 147 -20.65 6.53 -19.32
CA LEU A 147 -20.13 6.30 -17.98
C LEU A 147 -19.25 5.04 -17.90
N LEU A 148 -19.67 3.95 -18.54
CA LEU A 148 -18.89 2.72 -18.61
C LEU A 148 -17.57 2.92 -19.36
N VAL A 149 -17.64 3.69 -20.46
CA VAL A 149 -16.44 4.03 -21.26
C VAL A 149 -15.46 4.87 -20.45
N ILE A 150 -15.94 5.87 -19.69
CA ILE A 150 -15.10 6.71 -18.84
C ILE A 150 -14.45 5.87 -17.74
N ARG A 151 -15.22 5.08 -17.00
CA ARG A 151 -14.70 4.21 -15.93
C ARG A 151 -13.70 3.17 -16.44
N GLY A 152 -14.00 2.54 -17.56
CA GLY A 152 -13.04 1.63 -18.21
C GLY A 152 -11.72 2.30 -18.51
N ARG A 153 -11.75 3.54 -19.05
CA ARG A 153 -10.55 4.32 -19.38
C ARG A 153 -9.75 4.70 -18.13
N GLU A 154 -10.40 5.08 -17.03
CA GLU A 154 -9.75 5.36 -15.76
C GLU A 154 -8.98 4.14 -15.21
N LEU A 155 -9.49 2.93 -15.47
CA LEU A 155 -8.86 1.67 -15.13
C LEU A 155 -7.84 1.19 -16.20
N GLY A 156 -7.66 1.96 -17.29
CA GLY A 156 -6.70 1.67 -18.36
C GLY A 156 -7.22 0.77 -19.48
N TYR A 157 -8.55 0.61 -19.58
CA TYR A 157 -9.18 -0.20 -20.62
C TYR A 157 -9.98 0.63 -21.61
N ASP A 158 -9.80 0.36 -22.92
CA ASP A 158 -10.68 0.90 -23.93
C ASP A 158 -11.92 0.00 -24.05
N MET A 159 -13.09 0.53 -23.70
CA MET A 159 -14.34 -0.23 -23.69
C MET A 159 -15.06 -0.26 -25.04
N LYS A 160 -14.61 0.52 -26.04
CA LYS A 160 -15.26 0.59 -27.35
C LYS A 160 -15.09 -0.66 -28.24
N PRO A 161 -13.91 -1.32 -28.28
CA PRO A 161 -13.73 -2.51 -29.07
C PRO A 161 -14.59 -3.67 -28.59
N ALA A 162 -15.04 -4.50 -29.53
CA ALA A 162 -15.78 -5.72 -29.24
C ALA A 162 -14.97 -6.67 -28.35
N ARG A 163 -15.65 -7.35 -27.43
CA ARG A 163 -15.05 -8.29 -26.48
C ARG A 163 -15.84 -9.58 -26.44
N THR A 164 -15.14 -10.68 -26.20
CA THR A 164 -15.79 -11.95 -25.86
C THR A 164 -15.88 -12.08 -24.36
N VAL A 165 -17.05 -12.46 -23.86
CA VAL A 165 -17.26 -12.76 -22.45
C VAL A 165 -16.99 -14.23 -22.21
N VAL A 166 -16.09 -14.53 -21.27
CA VAL A 166 -15.83 -15.88 -20.77
C VAL A 166 -16.12 -15.90 -19.28
N ALA A 167 -17.00 -16.77 -18.85
CA ALA A 167 -17.31 -16.98 -17.43
C ALA A 167 -16.74 -18.32 -16.99
N VAL A 168 -15.93 -18.29 -15.91
CA VAL A 168 -15.41 -19.48 -15.25
C VAL A 168 -16.11 -19.59 -13.90
N GLU A 169 -16.89 -20.65 -13.73
CA GLU A 169 -17.61 -20.91 -12.49
C GLU A 169 -16.96 -22.03 -11.69
N THR A 170 -16.79 -21.81 -10.41
CA THR A 170 -16.24 -22.79 -9.48
C THR A 170 -17.40 -23.60 -8.89
N LEU A 171 -17.42 -24.89 -9.17
CA LEU A 171 -18.35 -25.80 -8.55
C LEU A 171 -17.97 -26.01 -7.07
N ARG A 172 -18.89 -25.77 -6.14
CA ARG A 172 -18.71 -25.87 -4.69
C ARG A 172 -17.66 -24.90 -4.14
N PRO A 173 -17.88 -23.60 -4.25
CA PRO A 173 -16.94 -22.58 -3.79
C PRO A 173 -16.67 -22.66 -2.28
N GLU A 174 -17.62 -23.15 -1.48
CA GLU A 174 -17.49 -23.35 -0.04
C GLU A 174 -16.39 -24.36 0.35
N THR A 175 -16.04 -25.28 -0.54
CA THR A 175 -15.00 -26.28 -0.29
C THR A 175 -13.63 -25.83 -0.77
N LEU A 176 -13.53 -24.73 -1.53
CA LEU A 176 -12.28 -24.22 -2.07
C LEU A 176 -11.60 -23.27 -1.08
N PRO A 177 -10.36 -23.57 -0.68
CA PRO A 177 -9.55 -22.62 0.11
C PRO A 177 -9.35 -21.30 -0.64
N PRO A 178 -9.23 -20.16 0.07
CA PRO A 178 -9.02 -18.84 -0.54
C PRO A 178 -7.82 -18.80 -1.50
N GLU A 179 -6.78 -19.57 -1.23
CA GLU A 179 -5.59 -19.71 -2.07
C GLU A 179 -5.90 -20.27 -3.45
N ARG A 180 -6.73 -21.32 -3.51
CA ARG A 180 -7.15 -21.93 -4.77
C ARG A 180 -8.01 -20.98 -5.62
N ARG A 181 -8.82 -20.16 -4.98
CA ARG A 181 -9.60 -19.13 -5.70
C ARG A 181 -8.69 -18.08 -6.36
N ARG A 182 -7.58 -17.71 -5.69
CA ARG A 182 -6.55 -16.83 -6.27
C ARG A 182 -5.80 -17.50 -7.42
N GLU A 183 -5.57 -18.80 -7.33
CA GLU A 183 -4.98 -19.59 -8.43
C GLU A 183 -5.85 -19.55 -9.69
N VAL A 184 -7.15 -19.75 -9.57
CA VAL A 184 -8.08 -19.69 -10.73
C VAL A 184 -7.99 -18.33 -11.42
N GLN A 185 -7.98 -17.25 -10.66
CA GLN A 185 -7.82 -15.91 -11.20
C GLN A 185 -6.45 -15.71 -11.87
N ALA A 186 -5.37 -16.20 -11.26
CA ALA A 186 -4.03 -16.13 -11.82
C ALA A 186 -3.90 -16.94 -13.12
N LEU A 187 -4.50 -18.12 -13.18
CA LEU A 187 -4.56 -18.94 -14.39
C LEU A 187 -5.37 -18.25 -15.49
N SER A 188 -6.52 -17.66 -15.13
CA SER A 188 -7.33 -16.88 -16.08
C SER A 188 -6.55 -15.72 -16.67
N ARG A 189 -5.81 -14.96 -15.86
CA ARG A 189 -4.94 -13.87 -16.35
C ARG A 189 -3.81 -14.36 -17.25
N ARG A 190 -3.28 -15.57 -17.03
CA ARG A 190 -2.26 -16.17 -17.90
C ARG A 190 -2.84 -16.67 -19.22
N ALA A 191 -4.07 -17.16 -19.19
CA ALA A 191 -4.77 -17.64 -20.39
C ALA A 191 -5.23 -16.48 -21.30
N PHE A 192 -5.45 -15.30 -20.73
CA PHE A 192 -5.86 -14.09 -21.42
C PHE A 192 -4.82 -12.99 -21.17
N PRO A 193 -3.68 -13.02 -21.90
CA PRO A 193 -2.52 -12.17 -21.63
C PRO A 193 -2.56 -10.80 -22.30
N HIS A 194 -3.58 -10.52 -23.13
CA HIS A 194 -3.63 -9.24 -23.82
C HIS A 194 -3.82 -8.07 -22.82
N PRO A 195 -3.11 -6.94 -22.95
CA PRO A 195 -3.19 -5.82 -22.00
C PRO A 195 -4.61 -5.24 -21.84
N GLN A 196 -5.46 -5.43 -22.84
CA GLN A 196 -6.85 -5.00 -22.83
C GLN A 196 -7.84 -6.08 -22.35
N ASP A 197 -7.37 -7.29 -22.02
CA ASP A 197 -8.22 -8.30 -21.39
C ASP A 197 -8.52 -7.89 -19.94
N ILE A 198 -9.77 -7.96 -19.56
CA ILE A 198 -10.21 -7.66 -18.19
C ILE A 198 -10.55 -8.99 -17.53
N VAL A 199 -9.84 -9.34 -16.47
CA VAL A 199 -10.10 -10.53 -15.67
C VAL A 199 -10.49 -10.08 -14.27
N SER A 200 -11.72 -10.34 -13.87
CA SER A 200 -12.25 -9.96 -12.56
C SER A 200 -13.06 -11.08 -11.93
N ARG A 201 -13.02 -11.14 -10.60
CA ARG A 201 -13.92 -12.02 -9.84
C ARG A 201 -15.26 -11.34 -9.63
N LEU A 202 -16.34 -12.12 -9.73
CA LEU A 202 -17.67 -11.71 -9.32
C LEU A 202 -18.16 -12.66 -8.22
N GLY A 203 -18.11 -12.19 -6.98
CA GLY A 203 -18.40 -13.03 -5.82
C GLY A 203 -17.31 -14.06 -5.52
N ASP A 204 -17.73 -15.18 -4.92
CA ASP A 204 -16.82 -16.24 -4.47
C ASP A 204 -16.64 -17.38 -5.47
N ASP A 205 -17.52 -17.50 -6.41
CA ASP A 205 -17.67 -18.65 -7.32
C ASP A 205 -17.35 -18.33 -8.79
N LYS A 206 -17.35 -17.07 -9.19
CA LYS A 206 -17.23 -16.69 -10.59
C LYS A 206 -16.02 -15.83 -10.88
N THR A 207 -15.31 -16.17 -11.96
CA THR A 207 -14.33 -15.30 -12.60
C THR A 207 -14.85 -14.98 -14.00
N VAL A 208 -14.97 -13.69 -14.31
CA VAL A 208 -15.42 -13.21 -15.62
C VAL A 208 -14.24 -12.57 -16.34
N ILE A 209 -14.09 -12.92 -17.59
CA ILE A 209 -13.08 -12.40 -18.49
C ILE A 209 -13.79 -11.68 -19.64
N LEU A 210 -13.44 -10.42 -19.86
CA LEU A 210 -13.78 -9.71 -21.09
C LEU A 210 -12.56 -9.73 -22.00
N ALA A 211 -12.48 -10.75 -22.84
CA ALA A 211 -11.36 -10.93 -23.75
C ALA A 211 -11.46 -9.95 -24.91
N PHE A 212 -10.37 -9.22 -25.17
CA PHE A 212 -10.27 -8.27 -26.25
C PHE A 212 -10.23 -8.99 -27.61
N LEU A 213 -11.18 -8.70 -28.46
CA LEU A 213 -11.17 -9.13 -29.85
C LEU A 213 -10.40 -8.09 -30.66
N GLY A 214 -9.09 -8.26 -30.76
CA GLY A 214 -8.33 -7.55 -31.79
C GLY A 214 -8.91 -7.96 -33.13
N LEU A 215 -9.69 -7.08 -33.76
CA LEU A 215 -9.98 -7.22 -35.18
C LEU A 215 -8.64 -7.18 -35.90
N ALA A 216 -8.09 -8.35 -36.23
CA ALA A 216 -7.14 -8.41 -37.32
C ALA A 216 -7.84 -7.70 -38.48
N ALA A 217 -7.28 -6.57 -38.91
CA ALA A 217 -7.68 -5.93 -40.12
C ALA A 217 -7.69 -7.04 -41.18
N ARG A 218 -8.88 -7.49 -41.62
CA ARG A 218 -8.99 -8.19 -42.87
C ARG A 218 -8.55 -7.18 -43.92
N GLU A 219 -7.32 -7.30 -44.33
CA GLU A 219 -6.91 -6.80 -45.64
C GLU A 219 -7.80 -7.52 -46.64
N GLU A 220 -8.86 -6.86 -47.07
CA GLU A 220 -9.57 -7.22 -48.28
C GLU A 220 -8.60 -6.93 -49.46
N ASN A 221 -8.11 -8.00 -50.03
CA ASN A 221 -7.52 -8.02 -51.36
C ASN A 221 -8.61 -8.10 -52.41
#